data_f02a6fafac10d13f44260aac61a199ed
#
_entry.id   f02a6fafac10d13f44260aac61a199ed
#
_cell.length_a   1.000
_cell.length_b   1.000
_cell.length_c   1.000
_cell.angle_alpha   90.00
_cell.angle_beta   90.00
_cell.angle_gamma   90.00
#
_symmetry.space_group_name_H-M   'P 1'
#
loop_
_entity.id
_entity.type
_entity.pdbx_description
1 polymer ?
#
loop_
_entity_poly.entity_id
_entity_poly.type
_entity_poly.pdbx_seq_one_letter_code
_entity_poly.pdbx_strand_id
1 'polypeptide(L)'
;LFGLFSINENEFTEETAILTAESNEEGIFTFENVPYGEYIVRELKPAEGYLPNEENYQATVSEDEEVIEITVENDKIPELGTTATIDGKKEVGATEVFTLEDVVEYKHLVPGKEYTVKGVLMDKSTEKELLIDGKKITSEATFIPDEPIGEVIVSFEFDARYIKEDTDIVVFESLYSEDKELAVHADIEDEGQTVTVKIPEIGTKASIDGKKEFTADGDITIDDVVSYKNLTTGKEYTISGVLMDKATGKAF
;
A
#
# COMPACT_ATOMS: atom_id res chain seq x y z
N LEU A 1 -27.09 -6.06 -14.66
CA LEU A 1 -27.90 -5.68 -15.81
C LEU A 1 -27.21 -6.15 -17.10
N PHE A 2 -27.94 -6.80 -17.98
CA PHE A 2 -27.46 -7.31 -19.28
C PHE A 2 -28.23 -6.66 -20.42
N GLY A 3 -27.56 -6.47 -21.56
CA GLY A 3 -28.15 -6.00 -22.82
C GLY A 3 -28.05 -7.05 -23.92
N LEU A 4 -29.09 -7.14 -24.73
CA LEU A 4 -29.13 -7.87 -25.99
C LEU A 4 -28.96 -6.88 -27.15
N PHE A 5 -27.96 -7.08 -27.99
CA PHE A 5 -27.59 -6.18 -29.07
C PHE A 5 -27.65 -6.88 -30.44
N SER A 6 -27.77 -6.10 -31.50
CA SER A 6 -27.54 -6.62 -32.87
C SER A 6 -26.08 -7.09 -32.99
N ILE A 7 -25.83 -8.14 -33.78
CA ILE A 7 -24.46 -8.63 -34.06
C ILE A 7 -23.56 -7.53 -34.69
N ASN A 8 -24.13 -6.51 -35.30
CA ASN A 8 -23.42 -5.41 -35.92
C ASN A 8 -23.28 -4.16 -35.03
N GLU A 9 -23.72 -4.25 -33.76
CA GLU A 9 -23.61 -3.14 -32.82
C GLU A 9 -22.15 -2.94 -32.37
N ASN A 10 -21.74 -1.68 -32.26
CA ASN A 10 -20.38 -1.29 -31.83
C ASN A 10 -20.37 -0.44 -30.55
N GLU A 11 -21.57 -0.01 -30.09
CA GLU A 11 -21.73 0.76 -28.87
C GLU A 11 -22.71 0.05 -27.95
N PHE A 12 -22.24 -0.39 -26.78
CA PHE A 12 -23.01 -1.22 -25.85
C PHE A 12 -23.48 -0.40 -24.66
N THR A 13 -24.66 0.21 -24.79
CA THR A 13 -25.34 1.00 -23.76
C THR A 13 -26.77 0.54 -23.58
N GLU A 14 -27.46 0.98 -22.53
CA GLU A 14 -28.88 0.71 -22.35
C GLU A 14 -29.73 1.28 -23.50
N GLU A 15 -29.29 2.39 -24.11
CA GLU A 15 -29.99 3.06 -25.21
C GLU A 15 -29.86 2.32 -26.55
N THR A 16 -28.75 1.64 -26.78
CA THR A 16 -28.49 0.87 -28.00
C THR A 16 -28.92 -0.59 -27.89
N ALA A 17 -29.24 -1.05 -26.68
CA ALA A 17 -29.74 -2.41 -26.45
C ALA A 17 -31.13 -2.61 -27.06
N ILE A 18 -31.34 -3.73 -27.77
CA ILE A 18 -32.63 -4.15 -28.27
C ILE A 18 -33.54 -4.53 -27.10
N LEU A 19 -32.98 -5.25 -26.12
CA LEU A 19 -33.61 -5.62 -24.86
C LEU A 19 -32.63 -5.50 -23.73
N THR A 20 -33.10 -5.22 -22.50
CA THR A 20 -32.31 -5.29 -21.27
C THR A 20 -32.98 -6.24 -20.28
N ALA A 21 -32.19 -6.91 -19.46
CA ALA A 21 -32.64 -7.78 -18.39
C ALA A 21 -31.72 -7.69 -17.16
N GLU A 22 -32.33 -7.69 -15.97
CA GLU A 22 -31.61 -7.79 -14.71
C GLU A 22 -31.54 -9.24 -14.25
N SER A 23 -30.43 -9.67 -13.68
CA SER A 23 -30.35 -10.97 -13.02
C SER A 23 -31.12 -10.95 -11.69
N ASN A 24 -31.79 -12.06 -11.40
CA ASN A 24 -32.46 -12.28 -10.12
C ASN A 24 -31.46 -12.71 -9.03
N GLU A 25 -31.96 -13.05 -7.82
CA GLU A 25 -31.14 -13.51 -6.69
C GLU A 25 -30.39 -14.83 -6.95
N GLU A 26 -30.85 -15.62 -7.95
CA GLU A 26 -30.21 -16.85 -8.38
C GLU A 26 -29.14 -16.61 -9.48
N GLY A 27 -28.95 -15.34 -9.90
CA GLY A 27 -28.04 -14.94 -10.98
C GLY A 27 -28.59 -15.19 -12.38
N ILE A 28 -29.89 -15.48 -12.54
CA ILE A 28 -30.52 -15.79 -13.82
C ILE A 28 -31.13 -14.53 -14.42
N PHE A 29 -30.86 -14.25 -15.68
CA PHE A 29 -31.56 -13.25 -16.49
C PHE A 29 -32.14 -13.90 -17.76
N THR A 30 -33.19 -13.34 -18.33
CA THR A 30 -33.85 -13.88 -19.51
C THR A 30 -34.27 -12.77 -20.45
N PHE A 31 -34.01 -12.95 -21.74
CA PHE A 31 -34.63 -12.17 -22.81
C PHE A 31 -35.74 -13.02 -23.45
N GLU A 32 -36.94 -12.51 -23.44
CA GLU A 32 -38.08 -13.23 -24.00
C GLU A 32 -38.53 -12.66 -25.35
N ASN A 33 -39.12 -13.50 -26.20
CA ASN A 33 -39.67 -13.13 -27.50
C ASN A 33 -38.61 -12.49 -28.43
N VAL A 34 -37.39 -13.01 -28.40
CA VAL A 34 -36.30 -12.55 -29.27
C VAL A 34 -36.56 -13.03 -30.69
N PRO A 35 -36.63 -12.14 -31.71
CA PRO A 35 -36.81 -12.54 -33.11
C PRO A 35 -35.63 -13.40 -33.63
N TYR A 36 -35.85 -14.09 -34.77
CA TYR A 36 -34.74 -14.78 -35.43
C TYR A 36 -33.62 -13.81 -35.82
N GLY A 37 -32.38 -14.20 -35.55
CA GLY A 37 -31.24 -13.34 -35.85
C GLY A 37 -29.97 -13.73 -35.08
N GLU A 38 -28.94 -12.97 -35.32
CA GLU A 38 -27.67 -13.08 -34.63
C GLU A 38 -27.50 -11.88 -33.68
N TYR A 39 -27.09 -12.17 -32.47
CA TYR A 39 -27.07 -11.20 -31.36
C TYR A 39 -25.74 -11.26 -30.58
N ILE A 40 -25.49 -10.18 -29.83
CA ILE A 40 -24.48 -10.08 -28.79
C ILE A 40 -25.23 -9.89 -27.46
N VAL A 41 -24.89 -10.70 -26.46
CA VAL A 41 -25.25 -10.46 -25.07
C VAL A 41 -24.02 -9.89 -24.36
N ARG A 42 -24.20 -8.80 -23.63
CA ARG A 42 -23.13 -8.15 -22.87
C ARG A 42 -23.66 -7.63 -21.53
N GLU A 43 -22.81 -7.68 -20.51
CA GLU A 43 -23.09 -7.03 -19.24
C GLU A 43 -22.97 -5.51 -19.40
N LEU A 44 -23.98 -4.78 -18.94
CA LEU A 44 -24.04 -3.32 -18.92
C LEU A 44 -23.68 -2.76 -17.55
N LYS A 45 -24.04 -3.50 -16.50
CA LYS A 45 -23.76 -3.14 -15.11
C LYS A 45 -23.58 -4.40 -14.27
N PRO A 46 -22.44 -4.54 -13.59
CA PRO A 46 -22.19 -5.69 -12.73
C PRO A 46 -23.11 -5.68 -11.50
N ALA A 47 -23.23 -6.83 -10.85
CA ALA A 47 -23.79 -6.92 -9.51
C ALA A 47 -22.87 -6.23 -8.49
N GLU A 48 -23.43 -5.82 -7.35
CA GLU A 48 -22.66 -5.21 -6.28
C GLU A 48 -21.57 -6.16 -5.78
N GLY A 49 -20.34 -5.68 -5.64
CA GLY A 49 -19.16 -6.46 -5.21
C GLY A 49 -18.46 -7.22 -6.34
N TYR A 50 -18.85 -7.01 -7.60
CA TYR A 50 -18.23 -7.66 -8.76
C TYR A 50 -17.61 -6.63 -9.72
N LEU A 51 -16.56 -7.06 -10.42
CA LEU A 51 -15.95 -6.29 -11.51
C LEU A 51 -16.84 -6.38 -12.77
N PRO A 52 -16.84 -5.33 -13.63
CA PRO A 52 -17.55 -5.38 -14.91
C PRO A 52 -16.98 -6.48 -15.82
N ASN A 53 -17.86 -7.29 -16.40
CA ASN A 53 -17.51 -8.22 -17.48
C ASN A 53 -17.70 -7.51 -18.83
N GLU A 54 -16.61 -7.29 -19.56
CA GLU A 54 -16.64 -6.58 -20.84
C GLU A 54 -16.68 -7.52 -22.05
N GLU A 55 -16.86 -8.82 -21.84
CA GLU A 55 -16.93 -9.81 -22.91
C GLU A 55 -18.22 -9.74 -23.71
N ASN A 56 -18.14 -10.11 -24.99
CA ASN A 56 -19.27 -10.22 -25.89
C ASN A 56 -19.63 -11.69 -26.09
N TYR A 57 -20.83 -12.07 -25.71
CA TYR A 57 -21.35 -13.43 -25.87
C TYR A 57 -22.28 -13.48 -27.07
N GLN A 58 -21.93 -14.29 -28.08
CA GLN A 58 -22.76 -14.42 -29.28
C GLN A 58 -23.92 -15.40 -29.06
N ALA A 59 -25.09 -15.04 -29.58
CA ALA A 59 -26.29 -15.87 -29.58
C ALA A 59 -26.95 -15.85 -30.96
N THR A 60 -27.43 -17.00 -31.44
CA THR A 60 -28.14 -17.11 -32.70
C THR A 60 -29.50 -17.77 -32.44
N VAL A 61 -30.59 -17.05 -32.71
CA VAL A 61 -31.96 -17.56 -32.62
C VAL A 61 -32.40 -17.95 -34.03
N SER A 62 -32.65 -19.26 -34.26
CA SER A 62 -32.94 -19.83 -35.59
C SER A 62 -34.20 -20.64 -35.69
N GLU A 63 -34.79 -21.09 -34.55
CA GLU A 63 -35.96 -21.93 -34.50
C GLU A 63 -36.99 -21.39 -33.51
N ASP A 64 -38.29 -21.75 -33.69
CA ASP A 64 -39.33 -21.43 -32.74
C ASP A 64 -39.15 -22.16 -31.41
N GLU A 65 -39.45 -21.48 -30.31
CA GLU A 65 -39.32 -22.00 -28.94
C GLU A 65 -37.89 -22.42 -28.55
N GLU A 66 -36.85 -21.96 -29.29
CA GLU A 66 -35.45 -22.22 -28.96
C GLU A 66 -35.06 -21.53 -27.65
N VAL A 67 -34.33 -22.25 -26.80
CA VAL A 67 -33.72 -21.71 -25.58
C VAL A 67 -32.19 -21.76 -25.74
N ILE A 68 -31.57 -20.60 -25.70
CA ILE A 68 -30.12 -20.48 -25.77
C ILE A 68 -29.63 -20.11 -24.37
N GLU A 69 -28.75 -20.95 -23.80
CA GLU A 69 -28.15 -20.73 -22.49
C GLU A 69 -26.77 -20.13 -22.66
N ILE A 70 -26.49 -19.02 -21.94
CA ILE A 70 -25.20 -18.34 -21.87
C ILE A 70 -24.83 -18.23 -20.41
N THR A 71 -23.63 -18.69 -20.06
CA THR A 71 -23.06 -18.47 -18.74
C THR A 71 -22.09 -17.30 -18.80
N VAL A 72 -22.30 -16.32 -17.92
CA VAL A 72 -21.43 -15.16 -17.75
C VAL A 72 -20.80 -15.26 -16.36
N GLU A 73 -19.48 -15.30 -16.30
CA GLU A 73 -18.74 -15.33 -15.05
C GLU A 73 -18.28 -13.91 -14.70
N ASN A 74 -18.48 -13.50 -13.45
CA ASN A 74 -18.03 -12.21 -12.93
C ASN A 74 -17.00 -12.41 -11.82
N ASP A 75 -15.87 -11.75 -11.95
CA ASP A 75 -14.86 -11.69 -10.90
C ASP A 75 -15.32 -10.77 -9.76
N LYS A 76 -15.11 -11.18 -8.51
CA LYS A 76 -15.33 -10.31 -7.36
C LYS A 76 -14.31 -9.16 -7.34
N ILE A 77 -14.72 -8.03 -6.77
CA ILE A 77 -13.79 -6.94 -6.49
C ILE A 77 -12.73 -7.45 -5.50
N PRO A 78 -11.43 -7.29 -5.81
CA PRO A 78 -10.36 -7.64 -4.89
C PRO A 78 -10.43 -6.84 -3.59
N GLU A 79 -10.06 -7.49 -2.47
CA GLU A 79 -9.87 -6.85 -1.17
C GLU A 79 -8.38 -6.87 -0.83
N LEU A 80 -7.89 -5.78 -0.25
CA LEU A 80 -6.53 -5.66 0.27
C LEU A 80 -6.56 -5.40 1.77
N GLY A 81 -5.63 -6.03 2.50
CA GLY A 81 -5.26 -5.70 3.87
C GLY A 81 -3.74 -5.65 3.94
N THR A 82 -3.17 -4.74 4.74
CA THR A 82 -1.73 -4.56 4.72
C THR A 82 -1.13 -4.41 6.12
N THR A 83 0.16 -4.76 6.26
CA THR A 83 0.90 -4.62 7.52
C THR A 83 2.35 -4.24 7.24
N ALA A 84 2.68 -2.97 7.52
CA ALA A 84 4.01 -2.43 7.32
C ALA A 84 4.91 -2.61 8.55
N THR A 85 6.17 -2.98 8.35
CA THR A 85 7.19 -3.08 9.41
C THR A 85 8.57 -2.70 8.88
N ILE A 86 9.47 -2.34 9.80
CA ILE A 86 10.90 -2.22 9.55
C ILE A 86 11.62 -3.20 10.49
N ASP A 87 12.29 -4.22 9.94
CA ASP A 87 12.88 -5.33 10.72
C ASP A 87 11.87 -5.97 11.71
N GLY A 88 10.62 -6.11 11.31
CA GLY A 88 9.52 -6.63 12.14
C GLY A 88 9.06 -5.69 13.26
N LYS A 89 9.43 -4.42 13.24
CA LYS A 89 9.11 -3.41 14.25
C LYS A 89 8.25 -2.30 13.66
N LYS A 90 7.45 -1.67 14.52
CA LYS A 90 6.66 -0.48 14.21
C LYS A 90 7.40 0.84 14.51
N GLU A 91 8.50 0.78 15.24
CA GLU A 91 9.28 1.96 15.61
C GLU A 91 10.79 1.68 15.45
N VAL A 92 11.52 2.60 14.81
CA VAL A 92 12.97 2.58 14.63
C VAL A 92 13.58 3.96 14.84
N GLY A 93 14.90 4.01 15.12
CA GLY A 93 15.64 5.26 15.18
C GLY A 93 16.15 5.69 13.80
N ALA A 94 16.19 6.99 13.49
CA ALA A 94 16.67 7.56 12.24
C ALA A 94 18.20 7.48 12.10
N THR A 95 18.77 6.27 12.05
CA THR A 95 20.22 6.04 12.16
C THR A 95 20.90 5.51 10.90
N GLU A 96 20.13 4.96 9.96
CA GLU A 96 20.67 4.25 8.79
C GLU A 96 19.68 4.20 7.61
N VAL A 97 20.07 3.49 6.56
CA VAL A 97 19.16 3.08 5.48
C VAL A 97 18.35 1.89 5.99
N PHE A 98 17.04 1.96 5.82
CA PHE A 98 16.11 0.90 6.16
C PHE A 98 15.39 0.37 4.94
N THR A 99 14.97 -0.88 5.04
CA THR A 99 13.93 -1.47 4.20
C THR A 99 12.66 -1.58 5.04
N LEU A 100 11.61 -0.87 4.63
CA LEU A 100 10.26 -1.08 5.12
C LEU A 100 9.63 -2.17 4.27
N GLU A 101 9.16 -3.23 4.92
CA GLU A 101 8.42 -4.31 4.28
C GLU A 101 6.95 -4.14 4.61
N ASP A 102 6.12 -4.11 3.56
CA ASP A 102 4.68 -4.14 3.69
C ASP A 102 4.15 -5.47 3.16
N VAL A 103 3.51 -6.24 4.04
CA VAL A 103 2.85 -7.50 3.70
C VAL A 103 1.43 -7.15 3.27
N VAL A 104 1.16 -7.27 1.98
CA VAL A 104 -0.15 -7.03 1.37
C VAL A 104 -0.90 -8.35 1.26
N GLU A 105 -1.89 -8.54 2.11
CA GLU A 105 -2.85 -9.64 2.04
C GLU A 105 -3.90 -9.33 0.98
N TYR A 106 -4.22 -10.29 0.12
CA TYR A 106 -5.23 -10.13 -0.92
C TYR A 106 -6.29 -11.21 -0.87
N LYS A 107 -7.50 -10.87 -1.35
CA LYS A 107 -8.60 -11.79 -1.58
C LYS A 107 -9.25 -11.56 -2.94
N HIS A 108 -9.91 -12.61 -3.45
CA HIS A 108 -10.67 -12.63 -4.69
C HIS A 108 -9.83 -12.39 -5.96
N LEU A 109 -8.52 -12.70 -5.93
CA LEU A 109 -7.73 -12.70 -7.15
C LEU A 109 -7.96 -13.96 -7.98
N VAL A 110 -7.83 -13.84 -9.29
CA VAL A 110 -7.93 -14.97 -10.21
C VAL A 110 -6.59 -15.68 -10.30
N PRO A 111 -6.48 -16.96 -9.91
CA PRO A 111 -5.24 -17.72 -10.03
C PRO A 111 -4.71 -17.76 -11.47
N GLY A 112 -3.38 -17.65 -11.63
CA GLY A 112 -2.73 -17.66 -12.92
C GLY A 112 -2.75 -16.34 -13.70
N LYS A 113 -3.46 -15.31 -13.22
CA LYS A 113 -3.47 -13.96 -13.80
C LYS A 113 -2.40 -13.09 -13.13
N GLU A 114 -1.72 -12.24 -13.92
CA GLU A 114 -0.70 -11.33 -13.41
C GLU A 114 -1.32 -10.09 -12.75
N TYR A 115 -0.77 -9.70 -11.60
CA TYR A 115 -1.14 -8.50 -10.85
C TYR A 115 0.10 -7.72 -10.42
N THR A 116 -0.06 -6.41 -10.24
CA THR A 116 0.98 -5.53 -9.72
C THR A 116 0.41 -4.71 -8.56
N VAL A 117 1.04 -4.80 -7.39
CA VAL A 117 0.81 -3.88 -6.28
C VAL A 117 1.81 -2.75 -6.40
N LYS A 118 1.33 -1.51 -6.39
CA LYS A 118 2.15 -0.29 -6.36
C LYS A 118 1.94 0.41 -5.04
N GLY A 119 3.03 0.73 -4.35
CA GLY A 119 2.99 1.39 -3.06
C GLY A 119 3.74 2.71 -3.03
N VAL A 120 3.31 3.60 -2.13
CA VAL A 120 3.95 4.90 -1.86
C VAL A 120 3.97 5.17 -0.36
N LEU A 121 5.07 5.73 0.13
CA LEU A 121 5.18 6.16 1.53
C LEU A 121 4.59 7.57 1.70
N MET A 122 3.73 7.72 2.72
CA MET A 122 3.07 8.96 3.10
C MET A 122 3.59 9.46 4.45
N ASP A 123 3.71 10.76 4.61
CA ASP A 123 3.92 11.41 5.91
C ASP A 123 2.55 11.67 6.55
N LYS A 124 2.26 10.99 7.65
CA LYS A 124 0.97 11.08 8.35
C LYS A 124 0.63 12.51 8.78
N SER A 125 1.62 13.29 9.21
CA SER A 125 1.42 14.62 9.76
C SER A 125 1.00 15.65 8.70
N THR A 126 1.46 15.46 7.47
CA THR A 126 1.20 16.37 6.34
C THR A 126 0.16 15.82 5.37
N GLU A 127 -0.20 14.53 5.49
CA GLU A 127 -1.07 13.79 4.55
C GLU A 127 -0.57 13.85 3.10
N LYS A 128 0.76 13.91 2.92
CA LYS A 128 1.41 14.00 1.60
C LYS A 128 2.42 12.87 1.43
N GLU A 129 2.80 12.63 0.17
CA GLU A 129 3.91 11.73 -0.16
C GLU A 129 5.17 12.13 0.63
N LEU A 130 5.76 11.14 1.33
CA LEU A 130 7.01 11.33 2.07
C LEU A 130 8.16 11.61 1.10
N LEU A 131 8.88 12.70 1.35
CA LEU A 131 10.05 13.06 0.57
C LEU A 131 11.34 12.81 1.36
N ILE A 132 12.18 11.91 0.89
CA ILE A 132 13.51 11.65 1.40
C ILE A 132 14.54 12.22 0.40
N ASP A 133 15.36 13.18 0.82
CA ASP A 133 16.27 13.93 -0.07
C ASP A 133 15.56 14.51 -1.31
N GLY A 134 14.33 15.01 -1.11
CA GLY A 134 13.50 15.61 -2.15
C GLY A 134 12.87 14.62 -3.14
N LYS A 135 12.95 13.32 -2.89
CA LYS A 135 12.38 12.26 -3.74
C LYS A 135 11.30 11.51 -2.98
N LYS A 136 10.20 11.23 -3.66
CA LYS A 136 9.18 10.33 -3.14
C LYS A 136 9.68 8.89 -3.11
N ILE A 137 9.24 8.13 -2.14
CA ILE A 137 9.59 6.72 -1.98
C ILE A 137 8.41 5.89 -2.46
N THR A 138 8.62 5.17 -3.54
CA THR A 138 7.63 4.27 -4.14
C THR A 138 8.26 2.91 -4.38
N SER A 139 7.43 1.87 -4.41
CA SER A 139 7.83 0.52 -4.77
C SER A 139 6.71 -0.18 -5.50
N GLU A 140 7.02 -1.28 -6.17
CA GLU A 140 6.03 -2.15 -6.80
C GLU A 140 6.45 -3.61 -6.72
N ALA A 141 5.45 -4.49 -6.69
CA ALA A 141 5.64 -5.94 -6.76
C ALA A 141 4.66 -6.54 -7.76
N THR A 142 5.19 -7.23 -8.77
CA THR A 142 4.40 -7.98 -9.76
C THR A 142 4.43 -9.46 -9.42
N PHE A 143 3.27 -10.11 -9.43
CA PHE A 143 3.11 -11.51 -9.04
C PHE A 143 1.95 -12.18 -9.78
N ILE A 144 1.96 -13.52 -9.76
CA ILE A 144 0.89 -14.36 -10.28
C ILE A 144 0.43 -15.23 -9.11
N PRO A 145 -0.79 -15.02 -8.58
CA PRO A 145 -1.30 -15.82 -7.46
C PRO A 145 -1.60 -17.26 -7.90
N ASP A 146 -1.26 -18.23 -7.05
CA ASP A 146 -1.68 -19.63 -7.22
C ASP A 146 -3.08 -19.88 -6.66
N GLU A 147 -3.51 -19.07 -5.70
CA GLU A 147 -4.79 -19.17 -4.99
C GLU A 147 -5.50 -17.78 -4.94
N PRO A 148 -6.85 -17.75 -4.82
CA PRO A 148 -7.60 -16.48 -4.75
C PRO A 148 -7.31 -15.63 -3.52
N ILE A 149 -6.68 -16.20 -2.49
CA ILE A 149 -6.31 -15.56 -1.22
C ILE A 149 -4.82 -15.85 -0.98
N GLY A 150 -4.08 -14.83 -0.57
CA GLY A 150 -2.65 -14.96 -0.29
C GLY A 150 -2.05 -13.64 0.13
N GLU A 151 -0.73 -13.53 0.02
CA GLU A 151 0.04 -12.35 0.38
C GLU A 151 1.15 -12.08 -0.63
N VAL A 152 1.56 -10.81 -0.72
CA VAL A 152 2.74 -10.36 -1.45
C VAL A 152 3.45 -9.29 -0.64
N ILE A 153 4.78 -9.25 -0.71
CA ILE A 153 5.59 -8.25 0.02
C ILE A 153 5.99 -7.14 -0.95
N VAL A 154 5.71 -5.90 -0.53
CA VAL A 154 6.21 -4.69 -1.19
C VAL A 154 7.29 -4.07 -0.30
N SER A 155 8.50 -3.86 -0.84
CA SER A 155 9.66 -3.40 -0.06
C SER A 155 10.08 -2.01 -0.49
N PHE A 156 10.25 -1.09 0.49
CA PHE A 156 10.65 0.29 0.28
C PHE A 156 12.00 0.55 0.94
N GLU A 157 13.00 0.92 0.17
CA GLU A 157 14.30 1.31 0.70
C GLU A 157 14.38 2.84 0.82
N PHE A 158 14.79 3.34 1.98
CA PHE A 158 15.02 4.76 2.21
C PHE A 158 16.07 5.03 3.28
N ASP A 159 16.74 6.18 3.18
CA ASP A 159 17.75 6.63 4.15
C ASP A 159 17.08 7.48 5.23
N ALA A 160 16.81 6.88 6.39
CA ALA A 160 16.16 7.55 7.50
C ALA A 160 16.96 8.72 8.10
N ARG A 161 18.28 8.82 7.84
CA ARG A 161 19.14 9.93 8.31
C ARG A 161 18.74 11.29 7.70
N TYR A 162 17.96 11.30 6.62
CA TYR A 162 17.38 12.51 6.04
C TYR A 162 16.11 13.00 6.77
N ILE A 163 15.48 12.15 7.58
CA ILE A 163 14.37 12.52 8.45
C ILE A 163 14.88 13.38 9.59
N LYS A 164 14.27 14.54 9.85
CA LYS A 164 14.77 15.56 10.79
C LYS A 164 13.92 15.75 12.03
N GLU A 165 12.74 15.14 12.05
CA GLU A 165 11.81 15.13 13.18
C GLU A 165 11.16 13.76 13.29
N ASP A 166 10.59 13.43 14.44
CA ASP A 166 9.85 12.19 14.62
C ASP A 166 8.74 12.13 13.56
N THR A 167 8.71 11.07 12.75
CA THR A 167 7.83 10.97 11.59
C THR A 167 7.08 9.64 11.62
N ASP A 168 5.76 9.71 11.55
CA ASP A 168 4.89 8.57 11.29
C ASP A 168 4.71 8.42 9.77
N ILE A 169 5.16 7.28 9.26
CA ILE A 169 5.11 6.91 7.84
C ILE A 169 3.98 5.92 7.65
N VAL A 170 3.06 6.22 6.73
CA VAL A 170 1.96 5.32 6.35
C VAL A 170 2.18 4.84 4.94
N VAL A 171 1.94 3.55 4.69
CA VAL A 171 2.06 2.98 3.35
C VAL A 171 0.68 2.98 2.68
N PHE A 172 0.60 3.48 1.44
CA PHE A 172 -0.60 3.40 0.61
C PHE A 172 -0.34 2.48 -0.58
N GLU A 173 -1.25 1.58 -0.88
CA GLU A 173 -1.15 0.63 -1.98
C GLU A 173 -2.34 0.68 -2.91
N SER A 174 -2.05 0.40 -4.19
CA SER A 174 -3.05 0.14 -5.23
C SER A 174 -2.70 -1.15 -5.97
N LEU A 175 -3.70 -1.99 -6.21
CA LEU A 175 -3.60 -3.23 -6.96
C LEU A 175 -4.05 -3.00 -8.41
N TYR A 176 -3.23 -3.45 -9.34
CA TYR A 176 -3.49 -3.39 -10.77
C TYR A 176 -3.51 -4.76 -11.40
N SER A 177 -4.34 -4.93 -12.44
CA SER A 177 -4.16 -5.97 -13.46
C SER A 177 -4.06 -5.29 -14.80
N GLU A 178 -2.98 -5.55 -15.52
CA GLU A 178 -2.58 -4.74 -16.68
C GLU A 178 -2.47 -3.25 -16.26
N ASP A 179 -3.18 -2.36 -16.93
CA ASP A 179 -3.19 -0.92 -16.61
C ASP A 179 -4.43 -0.49 -15.79
N LYS A 180 -5.30 -1.43 -15.40
CA LYS A 180 -6.56 -1.17 -14.67
C LYS A 180 -6.35 -1.31 -13.18
N GLU A 181 -6.64 -0.23 -12.43
CA GLU A 181 -6.69 -0.27 -10.97
C GLU A 181 -7.93 -1.04 -10.49
N LEU A 182 -7.74 -2.04 -9.65
CA LEU A 182 -8.80 -2.95 -9.17
C LEU A 182 -9.19 -2.69 -7.72
N ALA A 183 -8.22 -2.32 -6.88
CA ALA A 183 -8.42 -2.04 -5.47
C ALA A 183 -7.38 -1.05 -4.96
N VAL A 184 -7.73 -0.29 -3.92
CA VAL A 184 -6.84 0.65 -3.23
C VAL A 184 -6.96 0.44 -1.74
N HIS A 185 -5.84 0.45 -1.03
CA HIS A 185 -5.75 0.56 0.42
C HIS A 185 -4.98 1.84 0.77
N ALA A 186 -5.68 2.88 1.19
CA ALA A 186 -5.14 4.23 1.39
C ALA A 186 -5.87 4.93 2.55
N ASP A 187 -5.68 4.39 3.77
CA ASP A 187 -6.18 5.00 5.00
C ASP A 187 -5.01 5.57 5.80
N ILE A 188 -4.93 6.91 5.89
CA ILE A 188 -3.85 7.61 6.60
C ILE A 188 -3.86 7.32 8.12
N GLU A 189 -4.98 6.87 8.67
CA GLU A 189 -5.12 6.56 10.09
C GLU A 189 -4.89 5.07 10.41
N ASP A 190 -4.64 4.23 9.40
CA ASP A 190 -4.40 2.80 9.61
C ASP A 190 -3.09 2.55 10.38
N GLU A 191 -3.22 2.07 11.63
CA GLU A 191 -2.07 1.70 12.47
C GLU A 191 -1.33 0.45 11.92
N GLY A 192 -2.04 -0.42 11.21
CA GLY A 192 -1.46 -1.58 10.51
C GLY A 192 -0.44 -1.17 9.45
N GLN A 193 -0.68 -0.05 8.77
CA GLN A 193 0.18 0.52 7.75
C GLN A 193 1.18 1.56 8.27
N THR A 194 1.11 1.92 9.55
CA THR A 194 1.96 2.97 10.13
C THR A 194 3.22 2.39 10.73
N VAL A 195 4.36 3.00 10.43
CA VAL A 195 5.65 2.83 11.12
C VAL A 195 6.18 4.19 11.55
N THR A 196 6.82 4.25 12.73
CA THR A 196 7.36 5.50 13.29
C THR A 196 8.89 5.52 13.20
N VAL A 197 9.44 6.58 12.64
CA VAL A 197 10.88 6.85 12.64
C VAL A 197 11.18 7.94 13.67
N LYS A 198 11.95 7.61 14.70
CA LYS A 198 12.34 8.50 15.82
C LYS A 198 13.71 9.10 15.62
N ILE A 199 13.85 10.38 15.93
CA ILE A 199 15.17 11.03 15.90
C ILE A 199 16.02 10.58 17.09
N PRO A 200 17.27 10.15 16.88
CA PRO A 200 18.20 9.86 17.96
C PRO A 200 18.44 11.07 18.86
N GLU A 201 18.35 10.86 20.17
CA GLU A 201 18.61 11.88 21.16
C GLU A 201 19.84 11.50 22.01
N ILE A 202 20.65 12.48 22.35
CA ILE A 202 21.74 12.33 23.31
C ILE A 202 21.69 13.45 24.34
N GLY A 203 21.89 13.09 25.59
CA GLY A 203 22.01 14.03 26.69
C GLY A 203 23.26 13.71 27.51
N THR A 204 23.91 14.73 28.05
CA THR A 204 25.16 14.56 28.82
C THR A 204 25.08 15.22 30.20
N LYS A 205 25.81 14.65 31.16
CA LYS A 205 25.94 15.18 32.51
C LYS A 205 27.37 15.01 33.02
N ALA A 206 28.18 16.03 32.80
CA ALA A 206 29.57 16.07 33.31
C ALA A 206 29.62 16.35 34.81
N SER A 207 30.55 15.70 35.51
CA SER A 207 30.86 15.95 36.94
C SER A 207 32.31 15.62 37.25
N ILE A 208 32.78 16.10 38.41
CA ILE A 208 34.05 15.72 39.03
C ILE A 208 33.71 15.19 40.43
N ASP A 209 33.98 13.90 40.69
CA ASP A 209 33.59 13.22 41.91
C ASP A 209 32.11 13.46 42.28
N GLY A 210 31.22 13.48 41.27
CA GLY A 210 29.81 13.74 41.42
C GLY A 210 29.42 15.20 41.69
N LYS A 211 30.37 16.15 41.71
CA LYS A 211 30.15 17.58 41.97
C LYS A 211 30.23 18.40 40.68
N LYS A 212 29.60 19.57 40.69
CA LYS A 212 29.60 20.52 39.58
C LYS A 212 30.66 21.62 39.74
N GLU A 213 31.16 21.82 40.96
CA GLU A 213 32.16 22.82 41.31
C GLU A 213 33.29 22.16 42.08
N PHE A 214 34.51 22.54 41.82
CA PHE A 214 35.73 22.03 42.45
C PHE A 214 36.83 23.10 42.48
N THR A 215 37.83 22.90 43.32
CA THR A 215 39.02 23.71 43.34
C THR A 215 40.09 22.98 42.53
N ALA A 216 40.72 23.66 41.56
CA ALA A 216 41.79 23.10 40.76
C ALA A 216 43.04 22.93 41.60
N ASP A 217 43.39 21.68 41.93
CA ASP A 217 44.58 21.31 42.69
C ASP A 217 45.20 20.03 42.09
N GLY A 218 45.91 20.21 40.98
CA GLY A 218 46.56 19.12 40.24
C GLY A 218 45.73 18.57 39.08
N ASP A 219 46.01 17.33 38.69
CA ASP A 219 45.30 16.64 37.61
C ASP A 219 43.87 16.28 38.02
N ILE A 220 42.91 16.48 37.13
CA ILE A 220 41.51 16.32 37.38
C ILE A 220 40.91 15.39 36.35
N THR A 221 40.07 14.46 36.79
CA THR A 221 39.25 13.61 35.92
C THR A 221 37.82 14.15 35.90
N ILE A 222 37.29 14.36 34.70
CA ILE A 222 35.91 14.73 34.46
C ILE A 222 35.16 13.49 33.93
N ASP A 223 34.18 13.05 34.66
CA ASP A 223 33.24 12.01 34.20
C ASP A 223 32.06 12.67 33.52
N ASP A 224 31.76 12.24 32.29
CA ASP A 224 30.58 12.66 31.56
C ASP A 224 29.66 11.44 31.31
N VAL A 225 28.54 11.43 31.97
CA VAL A 225 27.51 10.39 31.76
C VAL A 225 26.64 10.77 30.59
N VAL A 226 26.70 9.95 29.54
CA VAL A 226 25.92 10.15 28.32
C VAL A 226 24.70 9.26 28.35
N SER A 227 23.53 9.86 28.28
CA SER A 227 22.25 9.17 28.05
C SER A 227 21.86 9.28 26.59
N TYR A 228 21.19 8.27 26.08
CA TYR A 228 20.73 8.24 24.69
C TYR A 228 19.35 7.60 24.56
N LYS A 229 18.63 7.94 23.48
CA LYS A 229 17.37 7.34 23.08
C LYS A 229 17.34 7.13 21.57
N ASN A 230 16.42 6.27 21.12
CA ASN A 230 16.10 6.06 19.71
C ASN A 230 17.32 5.60 18.88
N LEU A 231 18.25 4.86 19.48
CA LEU A 231 19.33 4.19 18.77
C LEU A 231 18.90 2.77 18.37
N THR A 232 19.32 2.30 17.22
CA THR A 232 19.05 0.94 16.75
C THR A 232 19.77 -0.08 17.64
N THR A 233 19.03 -1.00 18.23
CA THR A 233 19.56 -2.05 19.10
C THR A 233 20.51 -2.98 18.32
N GLY A 234 21.64 -3.32 18.93
CA GLY A 234 22.63 -4.24 18.33
C GLY A 234 23.61 -3.56 17.38
N LYS A 235 23.52 -2.24 17.18
CA LYS A 235 24.48 -1.45 16.41
C LYS A 235 25.55 -0.84 17.32
N GLU A 236 26.76 -0.66 16.77
CA GLU A 236 27.88 0.02 17.43
C GLU A 236 27.83 1.52 17.12
N TYR A 237 27.93 2.34 18.15
CA TYR A 237 27.96 3.79 18.05
C TYR A 237 29.22 4.34 18.74
N THR A 238 29.84 5.35 18.17
CA THR A 238 30.96 6.05 18.75
C THR A 238 30.52 7.38 19.34
N ILE A 239 30.80 7.59 20.61
CA ILE A 239 30.62 8.88 21.29
C ILE A 239 31.98 9.57 21.40
N SER A 240 32.04 10.81 20.92
CA SER A 240 33.21 11.66 21.10
C SER A 240 32.85 12.91 21.91
N GLY A 241 33.69 13.27 22.86
CA GLY A 241 33.52 14.46 23.70
C GLY A 241 34.69 15.42 23.54
N VAL A 242 34.40 16.70 23.64
CA VAL A 242 35.43 17.77 23.67
C VAL A 242 35.18 18.65 24.89
N LEU A 243 36.24 18.85 25.66
CA LEU A 243 36.19 19.78 26.79
C LEU A 243 36.29 21.22 26.26
N MET A 244 35.32 22.05 26.64
CA MET A 244 35.20 23.44 26.16
C MET A 244 35.35 24.43 27.30
N ASP A 245 36.14 25.48 27.12
CA ASP A 245 36.13 26.65 27.97
C ASP A 245 34.85 27.46 27.73
N LYS A 246 34.00 27.57 28.75
CA LYS A 246 32.71 28.26 28.66
C LYS A 246 32.86 29.78 28.39
N ALA A 247 33.95 30.40 28.90
CA ALA A 247 34.14 31.85 28.76
C ALA A 247 34.64 32.23 27.37
N THR A 248 35.46 31.39 26.75
CA THR A 248 36.06 31.67 25.43
C THR A 248 35.34 30.94 24.29
N GLY A 249 34.56 29.90 24.58
CA GLY A 249 33.93 29.03 23.58
C GLY A 249 34.94 28.19 22.79
N LYS A 250 36.17 28.02 23.27
CA LYS A 250 37.23 27.24 22.61
C LYS A 250 37.44 25.90 23.33
N ALA A 251 37.93 24.92 22.59
CA ALA A 251 38.38 23.66 23.15
C ALA A 251 39.65 23.89 24.00
N PHE A 252 39.78 23.11 25.06
CA PHE A 252 40.99 23.03 25.87
C PHE A 252 42.12 22.32 25.10
#